data_e80aa9e96ad25afb76c4482c06b73edf
#
_entry.id   e80aa9e96ad25afb76c4482c06b73edf
#
_cell.length_a   1.000
_cell.length_b   1.000
_cell.length_c   1.000
_cell.angle_alpha   90.00
_cell.angle_beta   90.00
_cell.angle_gamma   90.00
#
_symmetry.space_group_name_H-M   'P 1'
#
loop_
_entity.id
_entity.type
_entity.pdbx_description
1 polymer ?
#
loop_
_entity_poly.entity_id
_entity_poly.type
_entity_poly.pdbx_seq_one_letter_code
_entity_poly.pdbx_strand_id
1 'polypeptide(L)'
;MASALGIFIDRNIIKYAKLNGTKDKLKVESYGMKYGQNHKELLKQIIEETNSAKSNVVINASEIHYEETSIFSMLKKKDYDKAVEVAYEEITDRQKLRPELLEYGYILSKDPADPEKLHVLLGIQEKTAIETRANLIGQNANIYSQMPIGISIVNIYNGALPAIIVNIEEDTYITEVFNGEPVRVTRIGTGTKNIISTINSEENSISKSYEVLRNMVLPIDDMDQISFEGNEYAPVIVSEIMKIVSEIKNIIKKNTGIYRKIYITGTGATISNIETFIEKLIDDVECEILKPSGIEEQKRTPIKEYVDVNSAIALAGEALRI
;
A
#
# COMPACT_ATOMS: atom_id res chain seq x y z
N MET A 1 -14.82 -20.85 9.69
CA MET A 1 -14.54 -19.41 9.49
C MET A 1 -13.70 -19.28 8.24
N ALA A 2 -13.94 -18.27 7.43
CA ALA A 2 -13.08 -18.00 6.28
C ALA A 2 -11.70 -17.57 6.77
N SER A 3 -10.64 -18.06 6.12
CA SER A 3 -9.27 -17.74 6.41
C SER A 3 -8.59 -17.21 5.15
N ALA A 4 -7.86 -16.11 5.26
CA ALA A 4 -7.10 -15.53 4.18
C ALA A 4 -5.67 -15.23 4.60
N LEU A 5 -4.73 -15.43 3.68
CA LEU A 5 -3.33 -15.05 3.82
C LEU A 5 -3.03 -13.92 2.84
N GLY A 6 -2.71 -12.76 3.37
CA GLY A 6 -2.17 -11.65 2.59
C GLY A 6 -0.65 -11.72 2.57
N ILE A 7 -0.08 -11.55 1.39
CA ILE A 7 1.36 -11.56 1.18
C ILE A 7 1.76 -10.33 0.38
N PHE A 8 2.55 -9.48 0.97
CA PHE A 8 3.17 -8.35 0.31
C PHE A 8 4.62 -8.68 0.00
N ILE A 9 4.96 -8.69 -1.29
CA ILE A 9 6.29 -9.04 -1.80
C ILE A 9 6.94 -7.77 -2.32
N ASP A 10 8.04 -7.38 -1.70
CA ASP A 10 8.93 -6.34 -2.18
C ASP A 10 10.30 -6.95 -2.55
N ARG A 11 11.27 -6.15 -2.98
CA ARG A 11 12.56 -6.66 -3.50
C ARG A 11 13.31 -7.51 -2.49
N ASN A 12 13.42 -7.06 -1.25
CA ASN A 12 14.28 -7.66 -0.23
C ASN A 12 13.50 -8.19 0.98
N ILE A 13 12.18 -8.04 0.97
CA ILE A 13 11.31 -8.41 2.09
C ILE A 13 10.00 -8.98 1.59
N ILE A 14 9.51 -10.00 2.28
CA ILE A 14 8.14 -10.49 2.17
C ILE A 14 7.47 -10.29 3.51
N LYS A 15 6.35 -9.60 3.52
CA LYS A 15 5.48 -9.42 4.69
C LYS A 15 4.25 -10.29 4.52
N TYR A 16 3.78 -10.87 5.59
CA TYR A 16 2.59 -11.72 5.56
C TYR A 16 1.71 -11.51 6.78
N ALA A 17 0.41 -11.70 6.58
CA ALA A 17 -0.57 -11.71 7.64
C ALA A 17 -1.68 -12.72 7.30
N LYS A 18 -1.97 -13.61 8.23
CA LYS A 18 -3.10 -14.54 8.14
C LYS A 18 -4.23 -14.01 9.01
N LEU A 19 -5.37 -13.80 8.38
CA LEU A 19 -6.59 -13.33 9.02
C LEU A 19 -7.64 -14.42 9.03
N ASN A 20 -8.42 -14.43 10.11
CA ASN A 20 -9.64 -15.23 10.25
C ASN A 20 -10.78 -14.31 10.65
N GLY A 21 -12.00 -14.63 10.23
CA GLY A 21 -13.18 -13.92 10.71
C GLY A 21 -14.18 -13.56 9.63
N THR A 22 -14.93 -12.51 9.90
CA THR A 22 -15.89 -11.88 9.00
C THR A 22 -15.56 -10.40 8.86
N LYS A 23 -16.15 -9.72 7.88
CA LYS A 23 -15.91 -8.31 7.55
C LYS A 23 -15.77 -7.38 8.76
N ASP A 24 -16.60 -7.56 9.79
CA ASP A 24 -16.67 -6.65 10.93
C ASP A 24 -15.84 -7.11 12.14
N LYS A 25 -15.30 -8.34 12.09
CA LYS A 25 -14.52 -8.94 13.18
C LYS A 25 -13.41 -9.81 12.62
N LEU A 26 -12.33 -9.17 12.25
CA LEU A 26 -11.12 -9.84 11.77
C LEU A 26 -10.15 -10.08 12.94
N LYS A 27 -9.58 -11.26 12.97
CA LYS A 27 -8.54 -11.62 13.92
C LYS A 27 -7.26 -11.95 13.17
N VAL A 28 -6.15 -11.33 13.55
CA VAL A 28 -4.82 -11.70 13.07
C VAL A 28 -4.41 -13.01 13.76
N GLU A 29 -4.32 -14.10 13.00
CA GLU A 29 -3.89 -15.41 13.50
C GLU A 29 -2.37 -15.50 13.59
N SER A 30 -1.69 -15.06 12.54
CA SER A 30 -0.23 -14.97 12.46
C SER A 30 0.18 -13.85 11.51
N TYR A 31 1.35 -13.29 11.72
CA TYR A 31 1.95 -12.28 10.88
C TYR A 31 3.47 -12.30 11.03
N GLY A 32 4.15 -11.71 10.08
CA GLY A 32 5.60 -11.59 10.15
C GLY A 32 6.24 -11.14 8.86
N MET A 33 7.55 -11.26 8.84
CA MET A 33 8.39 -10.82 7.74
C MET A 33 9.50 -11.83 7.48
N LYS A 34 9.87 -11.99 6.21
CA LYS A 34 11.02 -12.77 5.77
C LYS A 34 11.90 -11.89 4.89
N TYR A 35 13.19 -11.96 5.07
CA TYR A 35 14.18 -11.15 4.38
C TYR A 35 14.97 -11.97 3.37
N GLY A 36 15.19 -11.43 2.18
CA GLY A 36 15.98 -12.05 1.14
C GLY A 36 15.37 -11.95 -0.23
N GLN A 37 16.12 -12.38 -1.25
CA GLN A 37 15.73 -12.30 -2.65
C GLN A 37 15.20 -13.63 -3.22
N ASN A 38 15.40 -14.74 -2.51
CA ASN A 38 14.84 -16.03 -2.91
C ASN A 38 13.36 -16.14 -2.51
N HIS A 39 12.54 -15.32 -3.16
CA HIS A 39 11.12 -15.19 -2.82
C HIS A 39 10.36 -16.52 -2.88
N LYS A 40 10.69 -17.38 -3.85
CA LYS A 40 10.02 -18.68 -4.00
C LYS A 40 10.17 -19.57 -2.76
N GLU A 41 11.37 -19.65 -2.22
CA GLU A 41 11.64 -20.44 -1.01
C GLU A 41 11.02 -19.78 0.23
N LEU A 42 11.13 -18.46 0.35
CA LEU A 42 10.54 -17.72 1.47
C LEU A 42 9.00 -17.85 1.49
N LEU A 43 8.36 -17.80 0.33
CA LEU A 43 6.91 -17.98 0.20
C LEU A 43 6.48 -19.40 0.60
N LYS A 44 7.23 -20.42 0.18
CA LYS A 44 6.98 -21.79 0.60
C LYS A 44 7.02 -21.91 2.13
N GLN A 45 8.07 -21.37 2.77
CA GLN A 45 8.19 -21.36 4.23
C GLN A 45 7.00 -20.64 4.90
N ILE A 46 6.59 -19.48 4.38
CA ILE A 46 5.44 -18.74 4.92
C ILE A 46 4.16 -19.58 4.85
N ILE A 47 3.89 -20.22 3.72
CA ILE A 47 2.70 -21.05 3.53
C ILE A 47 2.70 -22.24 4.49
N GLU A 48 3.85 -22.89 4.68
CA GLU A 48 4.04 -23.99 5.62
C GLU A 48 3.87 -23.54 7.08
N GLU A 49 4.59 -22.49 7.51
CA GLU A 49 4.56 -21.94 8.87
C GLU A 49 3.15 -21.45 9.27
N THR A 50 2.42 -20.86 8.33
CA THR A 50 1.07 -20.36 8.57
C THR A 50 -0.02 -21.40 8.36
N ASN A 51 0.35 -22.60 7.91
CA ASN A 51 -0.59 -23.67 7.51
C ASN A 51 -1.68 -23.15 6.55
N SER A 52 -1.24 -22.45 5.49
CA SER A 52 -2.14 -21.73 4.58
C SER A 52 -2.30 -22.34 3.20
N ALA A 53 -1.87 -23.59 2.99
CA ALA A 53 -1.99 -24.28 1.70
C ALA A 53 -3.45 -24.36 1.16
N LYS A 54 -4.45 -24.32 2.06
CA LYS A 54 -5.88 -24.32 1.72
C LYS A 54 -6.58 -22.99 1.96
N SER A 55 -5.84 -21.95 2.34
CA SER A 55 -6.40 -20.61 2.56
C SER A 55 -6.49 -19.85 1.23
N ASN A 56 -7.37 -18.86 1.17
CA ASN A 56 -7.34 -17.86 0.10
C ASN A 56 -6.09 -17.02 0.25
N VAL A 57 -5.19 -17.07 -0.73
CA VAL A 57 -3.97 -16.28 -0.75
C VAL A 57 -4.16 -15.06 -1.65
N VAL A 58 -3.95 -13.88 -1.10
CA VAL A 58 -3.93 -12.61 -1.84
C VAL A 58 -2.53 -12.06 -1.81
N ILE A 59 -1.99 -11.76 -2.99
CA ILE A 59 -0.65 -11.18 -3.15
C ILE A 59 -0.74 -9.79 -3.77
N ASN A 60 0.26 -8.95 -3.48
CA ASN A 60 0.32 -7.67 -4.18
C ASN A 60 0.68 -7.88 -5.65
N ALA A 61 -0.04 -7.20 -6.51
CA ALA A 61 0.33 -7.04 -7.91
C ALA A 61 1.63 -6.24 -8.03
N SER A 62 2.41 -6.50 -9.08
CA SER A 62 3.64 -5.77 -9.40
C SER A 62 3.46 -4.95 -10.67
N GLU A 63 4.16 -3.83 -10.76
CA GLU A 63 4.22 -3.01 -11.99
C GLU A 63 2.85 -2.53 -12.49
N ILE A 64 1.99 -2.11 -11.56
CA ILE A 64 0.69 -1.55 -11.88
C ILE A 64 0.85 -0.12 -12.38
N HIS A 65 0.20 0.14 -13.51
CA HIS A 65 -0.05 1.47 -14.02
C HIS A 65 -1.47 1.90 -13.64
N TYR A 66 -1.60 3.03 -12.97
CA TYR A 66 -2.89 3.57 -12.55
C TYR A 66 -3.36 4.65 -13.52
N GLU A 67 -4.60 4.57 -13.92
CA GLU A 67 -5.26 5.56 -14.79
C GLU A 67 -6.61 5.95 -14.20
N GLU A 68 -6.98 7.19 -14.44
CA GLU A 68 -8.24 7.76 -14.00
C GLU A 68 -9.09 8.16 -15.20
N THR A 69 -10.39 7.87 -15.12
CA THR A 69 -11.38 8.29 -16.09
C THR A 69 -12.74 8.44 -15.40
N SER A 70 -13.77 8.71 -16.15
CA SER A 70 -15.14 8.76 -15.63
C SER A 70 -16.14 8.19 -16.63
N ILE A 71 -17.23 7.65 -16.10
CA ILE A 71 -18.40 7.22 -16.88
C ILE A 71 -19.64 7.93 -16.36
N PHE A 72 -20.72 7.97 -17.14
CA PHE A 72 -21.96 8.61 -16.71
C PHE A 72 -22.66 7.82 -15.60
N SER A 73 -23.07 8.50 -14.52
CA SER A 73 -23.72 7.88 -13.37
C SER A 73 -25.15 7.39 -13.68
N MET A 74 -25.78 7.93 -14.72
CA MET A 74 -27.12 7.53 -15.18
C MET A 74 -27.17 6.19 -15.92
N LEU A 75 -26.02 5.58 -16.23
CA LEU A 75 -25.96 4.25 -16.81
C LEU A 75 -26.57 3.22 -15.85
N LYS A 76 -27.16 2.15 -16.41
CA LYS A 76 -27.58 1.00 -15.59
C LYS A 76 -26.35 0.22 -15.14
N LYS A 77 -26.37 -0.30 -13.91
CA LYS A 77 -25.23 -1.08 -13.36
C LYS A 77 -24.71 -2.17 -14.29
N LYS A 78 -25.59 -2.84 -15.03
CA LYS A 78 -25.21 -3.89 -16.01
C LYS A 78 -24.41 -3.37 -17.22
N ASP A 79 -24.40 -2.06 -17.44
CA ASP A 79 -23.74 -1.41 -18.58
C ASP A 79 -22.39 -0.78 -18.13
N TYR A 80 -22.07 -0.81 -16.83
CA TYR A 80 -20.83 -0.22 -16.29
C TYR A 80 -19.58 -0.89 -16.85
N ASP A 81 -19.53 -2.23 -16.84
CA ASP A 81 -18.37 -2.97 -17.36
C ASP A 81 -18.05 -2.59 -18.80
N LYS A 82 -19.09 -2.49 -19.65
CA LYS A 82 -18.94 -2.09 -21.04
C LYS A 82 -18.48 -0.63 -21.20
N ALA A 83 -18.98 0.27 -20.35
CA ALA A 83 -18.55 1.67 -20.37
C ALA A 83 -17.09 1.82 -19.93
N VAL A 84 -16.68 1.05 -18.92
CA VAL A 84 -15.28 1.01 -18.48
C VAL A 84 -14.37 0.38 -19.53
N GLU A 85 -14.82 -0.68 -20.22
CA GLU A 85 -14.09 -1.30 -21.33
C GLU A 85 -13.80 -0.29 -22.44
N VAL A 86 -14.79 0.48 -22.87
CA VAL A 86 -14.62 1.55 -23.88
C VAL A 86 -13.60 2.59 -23.38
N ALA A 87 -13.72 3.02 -22.12
CA ALA A 87 -12.77 3.98 -21.56
C ALA A 87 -11.34 3.41 -21.47
N TYR A 88 -11.19 2.12 -21.15
CA TYR A 88 -9.91 1.43 -21.18
C TYR A 88 -9.30 1.37 -22.60
N GLU A 89 -10.11 1.05 -23.61
CA GLU A 89 -9.68 1.06 -25.02
C GLU A 89 -9.19 2.45 -25.45
N GLU A 90 -9.92 3.52 -25.09
CA GLU A 90 -9.50 4.90 -25.37
C GLU A 90 -8.17 5.27 -24.71
N ILE A 91 -7.94 4.80 -23.47
CA ILE A 91 -6.68 5.02 -22.75
C ILE A 91 -5.54 4.29 -23.45
N THR A 92 -5.73 3.01 -23.76
CA THR A 92 -4.69 2.18 -24.40
C THR A 92 -4.33 2.69 -25.79
N ASP A 93 -5.32 3.14 -26.58
CA ASP A 93 -5.10 3.75 -27.89
C ASP A 93 -4.31 5.07 -27.79
N ARG A 94 -4.71 5.95 -26.85
CA ARG A 94 -4.01 7.22 -26.61
C ARG A 94 -2.56 7.03 -26.20
N GLN A 95 -2.28 6.00 -25.41
CA GLN A 95 -0.94 5.68 -24.91
C GLN A 95 -0.16 4.74 -25.84
N LYS A 96 -0.77 4.27 -26.92
CA LYS A 96 -0.18 3.30 -27.87
C LYS A 96 0.26 2.00 -27.20
N LEU A 97 -0.51 1.55 -26.19
CA LEU A 97 -0.32 0.29 -25.52
C LEU A 97 -0.90 -0.85 -26.38
N ARG A 98 -0.54 -2.09 -26.03
CA ARG A 98 -1.05 -3.31 -26.69
C ARG A 98 -2.06 -4.00 -25.77
N PRO A 99 -3.38 -3.78 -25.94
CA PRO A 99 -4.39 -4.32 -25.03
C PRO A 99 -4.34 -5.83 -24.86
N GLU A 100 -3.94 -6.57 -25.91
CA GLU A 100 -3.83 -8.03 -25.89
C GLU A 100 -2.78 -8.56 -24.92
N LEU A 101 -1.81 -7.74 -24.53
CA LEU A 101 -0.75 -8.07 -23.56
C LEU A 101 -1.07 -7.62 -22.13
N LEU A 102 -2.19 -6.92 -21.96
CA LEU A 102 -2.57 -6.29 -20.71
C LEU A 102 -3.80 -6.95 -20.09
N GLU A 103 -3.88 -6.87 -18.79
CA GLU A 103 -5.08 -7.08 -17.98
C GLU A 103 -5.37 -5.80 -17.21
N TYR A 104 -6.64 -5.54 -16.93
CA TYR A 104 -7.04 -4.42 -16.10
C TYR A 104 -8.10 -4.82 -15.08
N GLY A 105 -8.10 -4.10 -13.98
CA GLY A 105 -9.18 -4.08 -13.01
C GLY A 105 -9.59 -2.64 -12.71
N TYR A 106 -10.74 -2.43 -12.14
CA TYR A 106 -11.20 -1.09 -11.85
C TYR A 106 -12.01 -0.99 -10.55
N ILE A 107 -12.07 0.22 -10.03
CA ILE A 107 -12.96 0.61 -8.93
C ILE A 107 -13.83 1.77 -9.42
N LEU A 108 -15.11 1.70 -9.07
CA LEU A 108 -16.06 2.78 -9.28
C LEU A 108 -16.35 3.48 -7.96
N SER A 109 -16.24 4.78 -7.96
CA SER A 109 -16.64 5.63 -6.85
C SER A 109 -17.45 6.82 -7.33
N LYS A 110 -18.04 7.57 -6.41
CA LYS A 110 -18.69 8.84 -6.78
C LYS A 110 -17.61 9.84 -7.18
N ASP A 111 -17.82 10.52 -8.31
CA ASP A 111 -16.92 11.59 -8.72
C ASP A 111 -17.02 12.75 -7.72
N PRO A 112 -15.90 13.16 -7.09
CA PRO A 112 -15.93 14.26 -6.11
C PRO A 112 -16.23 15.63 -6.73
N ALA A 113 -16.03 15.79 -8.04
CA ALA A 113 -16.21 17.06 -8.75
C ALA A 113 -17.50 17.14 -9.55
N ASP A 114 -18.06 15.99 -9.97
CA ASP A 114 -19.21 15.94 -10.87
C ASP A 114 -20.21 14.84 -10.46
N PRO A 115 -21.38 15.18 -9.86
CA PRO A 115 -22.35 14.19 -9.41
C PRO A 115 -23.03 13.40 -10.54
N GLU A 116 -22.94 13.88 -11.79
CA GLU A 116 -23.48 13.17 -12.96
C GLU A 116 -22.52 12.08 -13.48
N LYS A 117 -21.36 11.96 -12.87
CA LYS A 117 -20.33 10.98 -13.23
C LYS A 117 -20.02 10.02 -12.09
N LEU A 118 -19.53 8.85 -12.48
CA LEU A 118 -18.79 7.93 -11.63
C LEU A 118 -17.32 8.03 -11.98
N HIS A 119 -16.51 8.22 -10.99
CA HIS A 119 -15.06 8.16 -11.10
C HIS A 119 -14.63 6.70 -11.27
N VAL A 120 -13.71 6.44 -12.19
CA VAL A 120 -13.14 5.13 -12.50
C VAL A 120 -11.66 5.18 -12.25
N LEU A 121 -11.19 4.43 -11.27
CA LEU A 121 -9.77 4.18 -11.05
C LEU A 121 -9.41 2.82 -11.67
N LEU A 122 -8.59 2.84 -12.71
CA LEU A 122 -8.10 1.66 -13.42
C LEU A 122 -6.71 1.28 -12.88
N GLY A 123 -6.52 -0.01 -12.66
CA GLY A 123 -5.20 -0.62 -12.48
C GLY A 123 -4.89 -1.50 -13.68
N ILE A 124 -3.85 -1.18 -14.43
CA ILE A 124 -3.47 -1.87 -15.66
C ILE A 124 -2.13 -2.58 -15.43
N GLN A 125 -2.02 -3.83 -15.84
CA GLN A 125 -0.83 -4.65 -15.63
C GLN A 125 -0.54 -5.53 -16.87
N GLU A 126 0.73 -5.83 -17.14
CA GLU A 126 1.11 -6.82 -18.14
C GLU A 126 0.78 -8.24 -17.68
N LYS A 127 0.22 -9.06 -18.58
CA LYS A 127 -0.08 -10.49 -18.34
C LYS A 127 1.15 -11.27 -17.89
N THR A 128 2.30 -10.96 -18.44
CA THR A 128 3.60 -11.57 -18.06
C THR A 128 3.99 -11.26 -16.62
N ALA A 129 3.69 -10.07 -16.12
CA ALA A 129 3.94 -9.70 -14.73
C ALA A 129 3.02 -10.47 -13.76
N ILE A 130 1.74 -10.65 -14.15
CA ILE A 130 0.76 -11.46 -13.41
C ILE A 130 1.24 -12.92 -13.30
N GLU A 131 1.62 -13.52 -14.42
CA GLU A 131 2.11 -14.89 -14.50
C GLU A 131 3.40 -15.08 -13.69
N THR A 132 4.34 -14.15 -13.82
CA THR A 132 5.60 -14.16 -13.06
C THR A 132 5.33 -14.14 -11.56
N ARG A 133 4.43 -13.29 -11.10
CA ARG A 133 4.05 -13.19 -9.68
C ARG A 133 3.34 -14.47 -9.20
N ALA A 134 2.45 -15.04 -10.01
CA ALA A 134 1.77 -16.30 -9.69
C ALA A 134 2.76 -17.47 -9.58
N ASN A 135 3.75 -17.54 -10.46
CA ASN A 135 4.76 -18.59 -10.46
C ASN A 135 5.67 -18.61 -9.22
N LEU A 136 5.76 -17.50 -8.47
CA LEU A 136 6.48 -17.47 -7.19
C LEU A 136 5.82 -18.37 -6.14
N ILE A 137 4.49 -18.42 -6.10
CA ILE A 137 3.73 -19.29 -5.19
C ILE A 137 3.63 -20.71 -5.76
N GLY A 138 3.45 -20.83 -7.09
CA GLY A 138 3.34 -22.10 -7.77
C GLY A 138 2.18 -22.95 -7.24
N GLN A 139 2.47 -24.24 -6.92
CA GLN A 139 1.49 -25.19 -6.41
C GLN A 139 1.36 -25.21 -4.87
N ASN A 140 2.09 -24.32 -4.16
CA ASN A 140 2.12 -24.35 -2.70
C ASN A 140 0.80 -23.88 -2.06
N ALA A 141 0.07 -23.00 -2.75
CA ALA A 141 -1.24 -22.51 -2.31
C ALA A 141 -2.09 -22.03 -3.50
N ASN A 142 -3.40 -21.87 -3.25
CA ASN A 142 -4.31 -21.30 -4.24
C ASN A 142 -4.30 -19.77 -4.16
N ILE A 143 -3.90 -19.11 -5.25
CA ILE A 143 -3.97 -17.64 -5.35
C ILE A 143 -5.42 -17.26 -5.61
N TYR A 144 -6.02 -16.54 -4.66
CA TYR A 144 -7.36 -15.98 -4.78
C TYR A 144 -7.37 -14.77 -5.72
N SER A 145 -6.43 -13.83 -5.50
CA SER A 145 -6.27 -12.65 -6.35
C SER A 145 -4.86 -12.05 -6.24
N GLN A 146 -4.53 -11.25 -7.23
CA GLN A 146 -3.40 -10.30 -7.20
C GLN A 146 -3.98 -8.89 -7.14
N MET A 147 -3.63 -8.13 -6.12
CA MET A 147 -4.23 -6.82 -5.86
C MET A 147 -3.20 -5.70 -5.81
N PRO A 148 -3.48 -4.55 -6.44
CA PRO A 148 -2.64 -3.37 -6.30
C PRO A 148 -2.62 -2.88 -4.86
N ILE A 149 -1.44 -2.76 -4.25
CA ILE A 149 -1.35 -2.37 -2.83
C ILE A 149 -1.91 -0.96 -2.57
N GLY A 150 -1.73 -0.02 -3.48
CA GLY A 150 -2.30 1.32 -3.34
C GLY A 150 -3.83 1.33 -3.27
N ILE A 151 -4.50 0.32 -3.87
CA ILE A 151 -5.94 0.13 -3.75
C ILE A 151 -6.27 -0.65 -2.47
N SER A 152 -5.59 -1.77 -2.24
CA SER A 152 -5.91 -2.67 -1.12
C SER A 152 -5.70 -2.01 0.24
N ILE A 153 -4.80 -1.03 0.35
CA ILE A 153 -4.52 -0.37 1.63
C ILE A 153 -5.75 0.31 2.25
N VAL A 154 -6.73 0.67 1.43
CA VAL A 154 -8.01 1.23 1.89
C VAL A 154 -8.84 0.19 2.67
N ASN A 155 -8.56 -1.11 2.50
CA ASN A 155 -9.25 -2.18 3.22
C ASN A 155 -9.07 -2.11 4.75
N ILE A 156 -8.01 -1.49 5.21
CA ILE A 156 -7.74 -1.30 6.64
C ILE A 156 -8.08 0.11 7.13
N TYR A 157 -8.62 0.96 6.27
CA TYR A 157 -9.09 2.30 6.59
C TYR A 157 -10.61 2.29 6.85
N ASN A 158 -11.07 3.00 7.85
CA ASN A 158 -12.49 3.11 8.21
C ASN A 158 -12.93 4.57 8.40
N GLY A 159 -12.38 5.47 7.61
CA GLY A 159 -12.78 6.87 7.63
C GLY A 159 -13.79 7.19 6.53
N ALA A 160 -14.79 8.03 6.84
CA ALA A 160 -15.72 8.57 5.85
C ALA A 160 -15.25 9.90 5.25
N LEU A 161 -14.32 10.58 5.91
CA LEU A 161 -13.79 11.86 5.45
C LEU A 161 -12.72 11.66 4.39
N PRO A 162 -12.56 12.62 3.46
CA PRO A 162 -11.45 12.62 2.53
C PRO A 162 -10.10 12.56 3.26
N ALA A 163 -9.22 11.67 2.81
CA ALA A 163 -7.91 11.47 3.43
C ALA A 163 -6.86 11.06 2.39
N ILE A 164 -5.61 11.21 2.75
CA ILE A 164 -4.46 10.69 2.01
C ILE A 164 -3.85 9.54 2.83
N ILE A 165 -3.70 8.37 2.21
CA ILE A 165 -2.98 7.25 2.83
C ILE A 165 -1.63 7.13 2.15
N VAL A 166 -0.55 7.22 2.92
CA VAL A 166 0.84 7.13 2.47
C VAL A 166 1.43 5.81 2.95
N ASN A 167 1.52 4.84 2.05
CA ASN A 167 2.12 3.55 2.33
C ASN A 167 3.59 3.55 1.91
N ILE A 168 4.49 3.70 2.89
CA ILE A 168 5.94 3.83 2.67
C ILE A 168 6.60 2.46 2.78
N GLU A 169 6.78 1.82 1.64
CA GLU A 169 7.51 0.57 1.47
C GLU A 169 8.84 0.83 0.72
N GLU A 170 9.43 -0.14 0.01
CA GLU A 170 10.59 0.15 -0.85
C GLU A 170 10.29 1.27 -1.85
N ASP A 171 9.12 1.24 -2.48
CA ASP A 171 8.50 2.40 -3.14
C ASP A 171 7.34 2.91 -2.28
N THR A 172 6.93 4.16 -2.47
CA THR A 172 5.79 4.73 -1.74
C THR A 172 4.54 4.79 -2.63
N TYR A 173 3.41 4.41 -2.06
CA TYR A 173 2.09 4.53 -2.67
C TYR A 173 1.29 5.57 -1.91
N ILE A 174 0.86 6.61 -2.59
CA ILE A 174 0.01 7.68 -2.05
C ILE A 174 -1.38 7.47 -2.61
N THR A 175 -2.33 7.12 -1.75
CA THR A 175 -3.72 6.85 -2.13
C THR A 175 -4.60 7.98 -1.64
N GLU A 176 -5.25 8.66 -2.55
CA GLU A 176 -6.29 9.63 -2.25
C GLU A 176 -7.61 8.88 -2.04
N VAL A 177 -8.23 9.11 -0.88
CA VAL A 177 -9.47 8.43 -0.48
C VAL A 177 -10.60 9.44 -0.35
N PHE A 178 -11.73 9.12 -0.95
CA PHE A 178 -12.96 9.92 -0.86
C PHE A 178 -14.15 9.01 -0.55
N ASN A 179 -14.92 9.34 0.49
CA ASN A 179 -16.03 8.50 0.97
C ASN A 179 -15.64 7.04 1.27
N GLY A 180 -14.41 6.80 1.74
CA GLY A 180 -13.93 5.45 2.04
C GLY A 180 -13.46 4.64 0.83
N GLU A 181 -13.48 5.22 -0.39
CA GLU A 181 -13.04 4.57 -1.62
C GLU A 181 -11.77 5.22 -2.18
N PRO A 182 -10.85 4.46 -2.76
CA PRO A 182 -9.69 5.04 -3.43
C PRO A 182 -10.13 5.72 -4.73
N VAL A 183 -9.76 7.00 -4.88
CA VAL A 183 -10.06 7.77 -6.11
C VAL A 183 -8.82 7.99 -6.96
N ARG A 184 -7.64 7.99 -6.35
CA ARG A 184 -6.36 8.11 -7.06
C ARG A 184 -5.27 7.36 -6.33
N VAL A 185 -4.34 6.78 -7.09
CA VAL A 185 -3.12 6.19 -6.56
C VAL A 185 -1.91 6.74 -7.30
N THR A 186 -1.00 7.35 -6.56
CA THR A 186 0.29 7.82 -7.08
C THR A 186 1.37 6.90 -6.52
N ARG A 187 2.12 6.22 -7.39
CA ARG A 187 3.33 5.50 -7.02
C ARG A 187 4.54 6.38 -7.27
N ILE A 188 5.37 6.53 -6.27
CA ILE A 188 6.66 7.22 -6.40
C ILE A 188 7.79 6.25 -6.12
N GLY A 189 8.84 6.31 -6.96
CA GLY A 189 10.02 5.45 -6.84
C GLY A 189 10.93 5.83 -5.66
N THR A 190 10.37 6.39 -4.61
CA THR A 190 11.01 6.87 -3.38
C THR A 190 10.35 6.16 -2.20
N GLY A 191 11.14 5.74 -1.22
CA GLY A 191 10.66 5.04 -0.04
C GLY A 191 11.83 4.47 0.74
N THR A 192 11.66 3.29 1.31
CA THR A 192 12.71 2.70 2.16
C THR A 192 13.87 2.08 1.38
N LYS A 193 13.75 1.85 0.06
CA LYS A 193 14.77 1.14 -0.73
C LYS A 193 16.16 1.79 -0.68
N ASN A 194 16.24 3.12 -0.83
CA ASN A 194 17.52 3.83 -0.82
C ASN A 194 18.09 3.87 0.60
N ILE A 195 17.24 4.03 1.60
CA ILE A 195 17.62 3.99 3.02
C ILE A 195 18.20 2.61 3.35
N ILE A 196 17.48 1.54 3.04
CA ILE A 196 17.92 0.15 3.27
C ILE A 196 19.21 -0.15 2.50
N SER A 197 19.34 0.32 1.25
CA SER A 197 20.58 0.12 0.47
C SER A 197 21.77 0.81 1.12
N THR A 198 21.61 2.02 1.65
CA THR A 198 22.67 2.76 2.34
C THR A 198 23.08 2.04 3.62
N ILE A 199 22.12 1.68 4.48
CA ILE A 199 22.41 0.95 5.72
C ILE A 199 23.07 -0.41 5.41
N ASN A 200 22.56 -1.14 4.40
CA ASN A 200 23.08 -2.46 4.05
C ASN A 200 24.51 -2.42 3.50
N SER A 201 24.96 -1.31 2.93
CA SER A 201 26.34 -1.16 2.48
C SER A 201 27.36 -1.23 3.63
N GLU A 202 26.91 -0.93 4.84
CA GLU A 202 27.71 -0.97 6.07
C GLU A 202 27.44 -2.24 6.90
N GLU A 203 26.15 -2.57 7.12
CA GLU A 203 25.73 -3.70 7.94
C GLU A 203 25.94 -5.08 7.26
N ASN A 204 26.05 -5.12 5.93
CA ASN A 204 26.15 -6.35 5.13
C ASN A 204 25.05 -7.39 5.46
N SER A 205 23.88 -6.93 5.90
CA SER A 205 22.75 -7.76 6.30
C SER A 205 21.43 -7.02 6.11
N ILE A 206 20.59 -7.52 5.22
CA ILE A 206 19.29 -6.94 4.93
C ILE A 206 18.39 -6.90 6.18
N SER A 207 18.34 -7.99 6.96
CA SER A 207 17.52 -8.03 8.17
C SER A 207 17.96 -6.99 9.21
N LYS A 208 19.28 -6.84 9.41
CA LYS A 208 19.82 -5.79 10.29
C LYS A 208 19.51 -4.39 9.78
N SER A 209 19.60 -4.17 8.47
CA SER A 209 19.27 -2.87 7.87
C SER A 209 17.83 -2.46 8.17
N TYR A 210 16.89 -3.39 8.10
CA TYR A 210 15.50 -3.13 8.49
C TYR A 210 15.36 -2.92 10.01
N GLU A 211 16.13 -3.62 10.84
CA GLU A 211 16.15 -3.41 12.29
C GLU A 211 16.68 -2.02 12.64
N VAL A 212 17.77 -1.59 12.02
CA VAL A 212 18.33 -0.25 12.16
C VAL A 212 17.28 0.79 11.78
N LEU A 213 16.63 0.63 10.61
CA LEU A 213 15.58 1.56 10.16
C LEU A 213 14.44 1.71 11.17
N ARG A 214 13.95 0.60 11.75
CA ARG A 214 12.86 0.63 12.76
C ARG A 214 13.23 1.34 14.06
N ASN A 215 14.51 1.39 14.38
CA ASN A 215 15.01 2.05 15.58
C ASN A 215 15.39 3.52 15.33
N MET A 216 15.22 4.01 14.10
CA MET A 216 15.50 5.41 13.77
C MET A 216 14.48 6.35 14.39
N VAL A 217 14.97 7.54 14.74
CA VAL A 217 14.18 8.65 15.28
C VAL A 217 14.44 9.88 14.44
N LEU A 218 13.40 10.50 13.92
CA LEU A 218 13.52 11.75 13.20
C LEU A 218 13.64 12.92 14.18
N PRO A 219 14.52 13.90 13.89
CA PRO A 219 14.61 15.13 14.67
C PRO A 219 13.38 15.99 14.41
N ILE A 220 12.75 16.48 15.47
CA ILE A 220 11.54 17.31 15.40
C ILE A 220 11.67 18.64 16.15
N ASP A 221 12.78 18.88 16.87
CA ASP A 221 12.89 20.02 17.75
C ASP A 221 13.21 21.32 17.00
N ASP A 222 14.05 21.28 15.99
CA ASP A 222 14.40 22.43 15.17
C ASP A 222 14.35 22.06 13.68
N MET A 223 13.22 22.34 13.02
CA MET A 223 13.01 22.04 11.62
C MET A 223 13.79 22.98 10.67
N ASP A 224 14.25 24.13 11.16
CA ASP A 224 15.04 25.08 10.38
C ASP A 224 16.53 24.70 10.40
N GLN A 225 16.97 24.00 11.46
CA GLN A 225 18.36 23.55 11.62
C GLN A 225 18.39 22.08 12.05
N ILE A 226 17.98 21.18 11.14
CA ILE A 226 17.99 19.75 11.40
C ILE A 226 19.41 19.28 11.71
N SER A 227 19.67 18.93 12.97
CA SER A 227 20.93 18.34 13.39
C SER A 227 20.94 16.85 13.15
N PHE A 228 22.02 16.36 12.55
CA PHE A 228 22.22 14.93 12.29
C PHE A 228 23.27 14.32 13.24
N GLU A 229 23.66 15.05 14.29
CA GLU A 229 24.64 14.57 15.26
C GLU A 229 24.23 13.23 15.87
N GLY A 230 25.11 12.23 15.81
CA GLY A 230 24.89 10.91 16.36
C GLY A 230 24.01 9.97 15.53
N ASN A 231 23.58 10.39 14.33
CA ASN A 231 22.77 9.56 13.42
C ASN A 231 23.25 9.68 11.97
N GLU A 232 24.14 8.80 11.58
CA GLU A 232 24.78 8.82 10.25
C GLU A 232 23.80 8.57 9.08
N TYR A 233 22.66 7.88 9.33
CA TYR A 233 21.66 7.58 8.32
C TYR A 233 20.54 8.65 8.23
N ALA A 234 20.44 9.55 9.21
CA ALA A 234 19.41 10.59 9.21
C ALA A 234 19.38 11.45 7.95
N PRO A 235 20.50 11.85 7.32
CA PRO A 235 20.48 12.63 6.09
C PRO A 235 19.77 11.92 4.93
N VAL A 236 20.01 10.62 4.72
CA VAL A 236 19.36 9.86 3.65
C VAL A 236 17.87 9.67 3.96
N ILE A 237 17.51 9.39 5.22
CA ILE A 237 16.12 9.23 5.66
C ILE A 237 15.34 10.51 5.43
N VAL A 238 15.84 11.65 5.92
CA VAL A 238 15.22 12.95 5.74
C VAL A 238 15.07 13.27 4.26
N SER A 239 16.11 13.04 3.45
CA SER A 239 16.05 13.28 2.00
C SER A 239 14.94 12.47 1.32
N GLU A 240 14.77 11.19 1.66
CA GLU A 240 13.71 10.36 1.08
C GLU A 240 12.30 10.82 1.55
N ILE A 241 12.15 11.14 2.84
CA ILE A 241 10.88 11.65 3.37
C ILE A 241 10.52 13.01 2.76
N MET A 242 11.47 13.91 2.55
CA MET A 242 11.22 15.20 1.91
C MET A 242 10.69 15.07 0.48
N LYS A 243 11.12 14.05 -0.28
CA LYS A 243 10.55 13.76 -1.61
C LYS A 243 9.08 13.32 -1.51
N ILE A 244 8.76 12.47 -0.52
CA ILE A 244 7.38 12.05 -0.25
C ILE A 244 6.53 13.26 0.15
N VAL A 245 7.01 14.09 1.06
CA VAL A 245 6.34 15.33 1.49
C VAL A 245 6.09 16.27 0.32
N SER A 246 7.06 16.40 -0.59
CA SER A 246 6.91 17.24 -1.79
C SER A 246 5.74 16.77 -2.66
N GLU A 247 5.58 15.45 -2.84
CA GLU A 247 4.46 14.92 -3.62
C GLU A 247 3.12 15.10 -2.89
N ILE A 248 3.08 14.88 -1.57
CA ILE A 248 1.87 15.14 -0.77
C ILE A 248 1.45 16.61 -0.90
N LYS A 249 2.40 17.55 -0.80
CA LYS A 249 2.13 18.99 -0.99
C LYS A 249 1.55 19.28 -2.38
N ASN A 250 2.05 18.62 -3.43
CA ASN A 250 1.52 18.76 -4.78
C ASN A 250 0.06 18.29 -4.87
N ILE A 251 -0.26 17.16 -4.23
CA ILE A 251 -1.64 16.63 -4.16
C ILE A 251 -2.55 17.60 -3.42
N ILE A 252 -2.16 18.07 -2.24
CA ILE A 252 -2.95 19.01 -1.43
C ILE A 252 -3.17 20.33 -2.18
N LYS A 253 -2.14 20.85 -2.86
CA LYS A 253 -2.24 22.09 -3.64
C LYS A 253 -3.23 21.96 -4.80
N LYS A 254 -3.26 20.80 -5.48
CA LYS A 254 -4.24 20.52 -6.56
C LYS A 254 -5.68 20.38 -6.02
N ASN A 255 -5.83 19.93 -4.78
CA ASN A 255 -7.10 19.60 -4.13
C ASN A 255 -7.33 20.49 -2.88
N THR A 256 -7.12 21.79 -3.00
CA THR A 256 -7.15 22.74 -1.88
C THR A 256 -8.40 22.59 -1.01
N GLY A 257 -8.21 22.35 0.28
CA GLY A 257 -9.28 22.26 1.27
C GLY A 257 -10.03 20.93 1.31
N ILE A 258 -9.70 19.95 0.45
CA ILE A 258 -10.34 18.62 0.45
C ILE A 258 -9.70 17.73 1.51
N TYR A 259 -8.37 17.57 1.44
CA TYR A 259 -7.64 16.67 2.33
C TYR A 259 -7.07 17.43 3.52
N ARG A 260 -7.49 17.05 4.73
CA ARG A 260 -6.99 17.59 6.00
C ARG A 260 -6.35 16.52 6.87
N LYS A 261 -6.39 15.27 6.43
CA LYS A 261 -5.86 14.15 7.20
C LYS A 261 -4.97 13.26 6.33
N ILE A 262 -3.81 12.94 6.87
CA ILE A 262 -2.82 12.05 6.27
C ILE A 262 -2.65 10.86 7.20
N TYR A 263 -2.71 9.65 6.65
CA TYR A 263 -2.39 8.42 7.36
C TYR A 263 -1.13 7.80 6.79
N ILE A 264 -0.18 7.47 7.66
CA ILE A 264 1.09 6.86 7.27
C ILE A 264 1.09 5.40 7.66
N THR A 265 1.61 4.52 6.80
CA THR A 265 1.71 3.09 7.02
C THR A 265 2.90 2.49 6.28
N GLY A 266 3.15 1.19 6.47
CA GLY A 266 4.27 0.46 5.87
C GLY A 266 5.56 0.56 6.68
N THR A 267 6.67 0.04 6.14
CA THR A 267 7.96 0.01 6.84
C THR A 267 8.42 1.41 7.27
N GLY A 268 8.28 2.43 6.40
CA GLY A 268 8.70 3.79 6.73
C GLY A 268 7.95 4.38 7.91
N ALA A 269 6.70 3.95 8.15
CA ALA A 269 5.90 4.39 9.30
C ALA A 269 6.40 3.87 10.64
N THR A 270 7.38 2.96 10.66
CA THR A 270 8.00 2.48 11.90
C THR A 270 9.10 3.43 12.42
N ILE A 271 9.53 4.39 11.59
CA ILE A 271 10.49 5.42 12.00
C ILE A 271 9.82 6.33 13.03
N SER A 272 10.42 6.47 14.20
CA SER A 272 9.84 7.29 15.27
C SER A 272 9.77 8.77 14.86
N ASN A 273 8.68 9.43 15.25
CA ASN A 273 8.35 10.83 14.96
C ASN A 273 8.02 11.14 13.48
N ILE A 274 7.83 10.14 12.63
CA ILE A 274 7.57 10.40 11.20
C ILE A 274 6.28 11.20 10.97
N GLU A 275 5.21 10.89 11.73
CA GLU A 275 3.95 11.62 11.67
C GLU A 275 4.13 13.09 12.03
N THR A 276 4.77 13.36 13.16
CA THR A 276 5.06 14.72 13.63
C THR A 276 5.98 15.46 12.66
N PHE A 277 6.97 14.76 12.10
CA PHE A 277 7.89 15.34 11.12
C PHE A 277 7.15 15.78 9.85
N ILE A 278 6.27 14.94 9.31
CA ILE A 278 5.47 15.27 8.12
C ILE A 278 4.47 16.39 8.43
N GLU A 279 3.78 16.33 9.58
CA GLU A 279 2.82 17.35 10.01
C GLU A 279 3.46 18.74 10.12
N LYS A 280 4.66 18.84 10.68
CA LYS A 280 5.40 20.10 10.77
C LYS A 280 5.82 20.68 9.42
N LEU A 281 5.92 19.84 8.40
CA LEU A 281 6.30 20.26 7.04
C LEU A 281 5.11 20.65 6.17
N ILE A 282 3.89 20.25 6.52
CA ILE A 282 2.69 20.47 5.71
C ILE A 282 1.67 21.24 6.56
N ASP A 283 1.36 22.46 6.13
CA ASP A 283 0.41 23.31 6.84
C ASP A 283 -1.03 22.76 6.74
N ASP A 284 -1.85 23.00 7.77
CA ASP A 284 -3.28 22.73 7.84
C ASP A 284 -3.70 21.25 7.65
N VAL A 285 -2.82 20.30 7.96
CA VAL A 285 -3.12 18.86 7.94
C VAL A 285 -2.76 18.19 9.26
N GLU A 286 -3.53 17.19 9.62
CA GLU A 286 -3.21 16.26 10.72
C GLU A 286 -2.57 15.00 10.13
N CYS A 287 -1.53 14.50 10.79
CA CYS A 287 -0.82 13.31 10.36
C CYS A 287 -0.84 12.23 11.44
N GLU A 288 -1.28 11.03 11.10
CA GLU A 288 -1.40 9.91 12.04
C GLU A 288 -0.87 8.61 11.43
N ILE A 289 -0.41 7.70 12.29
CA ILE A 289 -0.11 6.33 11.88
C ILE A 289 -1.43 5.58 11.64
N LEU A 290 -1.57 4.95 10.46
CA LEU A 290 -2.75 4.18 10.10
C LEU A 290 -2.87 2.93 10.99
N LYS A 291 -3.93 2.89 11.77
CA LYS A 291 -4.31 1.72 12.56
C LYS A 291 -5.29 0.87 11.77
N PRO A 292 -5.02 -0.44 11.60
CA PRO A 292 -5.91 -1.29 10.82
C PRO A 292 -7.29 -1.40 11.49
N SER A 293 -8.32 -1.01 10.76
CA SER A 293 -9.71 -1.08 11.24
C SER A 293 -10.29 -2.49 11.11
N GLY A 294 -11.30 -2.78 11.92
CA GLY A 294 -12.00 -4.07 11.90
C GLY A 294 -11.19 -5.24 12.48
N ILE A 295 -9.98 -4.99 12.97
CA ILE A 295 -9.15 -5.99 13.62
C ILE A 295 -9.40 -5.96 15.13
N GLU A 296 -9.73 -7.12 15.70
CA GLU A 296 -9.85 -7.26 17.16
C GLU A 296 -8.47 -7.04 17.80
N GLU A 297 -8.40 -6.05 18.71
CA GLU A 297 -7.19 -5.80 19.50
C GLU A 297 -6.82 -7.05 20.31
N GLN A 298 -5.66 -7.60 20.02
CA GLN A 298 -5.09 -8.63 20.87
C GLN A 298 -4.44 -7.97 22.09
N LYS A 299 -4.84 -8.37 23.29
CA LYS A 299 -4.37 -7.81 24.58
C LYS A 299 -2.84 -7.75 24.77
N ARG A 300 -2.04 -8.28 23.86
CA ARG A 300 -0.58 -8.41 24.00
C ARG A 300 0.25 -7.89 22.81
N THR A 301 -0.37 -7.42 21.72
CA THR A 301 0.39 -6.98 20.55
C THR A 301 0.30 -5.46 20.45
N PRO A 302 1.41 -4.73 20.62
CA PRO A 302 1.43 -3.29 20.43
C PRO A 302 1.04 -2.93 18.98
N ILE A 303 0.22 -1.91 18.80
CA ILE A 303 -0.25 -1.44 17.49
C ILE A 303 0.92 -1.17 16.53
N LYS A 304 2.08 -0.75 17.03
CA LYS A 304 3.30 -0.55 16.24
C LYS A 304 3.75 -1.79 15.45
N GLU A 305 3.49 -2.99 15.96
CA GLU A 305 3.88 -4.23 15.26
C GLU A 305 3.03 -4.49 14.00
N TYR A 306 1.76 -4.04 13.99
CA TYR A 306 0.90 -4.18 12.82
C TYR A 306 1.24 -3.19 11.71
N VAL A 307 1.75 -2.00 12.04
CA VAL A 307 2.06 -0.96 11.06
C VAL A 307 2.99 -1.46 9.96
N ASP A 308 3.99 -2.23 10.34
CA ASP A 308 4.96 -2.81 9.40
C ASP A 308 4.35 -3.90 8.50
N VAL A 309 3.28 -4.56 8.92
CA VAL A 309 2.59 -5.62 8.15
C VAL A 309 1.21 -5.20 7.63
N ASN A 310 0.86 -3.92 7.76
CA ASN A 310 -0.44 -3.39 7.30
C ASN A 310 -0.69 -3.67 5.82
N SER A 311 0.35 -3.64 4.97
CA SER A 311 0.23 -4.00 3.56
C SER A 311 -0.27 -5.45 3.38
N ALA A 312 0.24 -6.40 4.18
CA ALA A 312 -0.20 -7.79 4.14
C ALA A 312 -1.61 -7.96 4.75
N ILE A 313 -1.92 -7.23 5.83
CA ILE A 313 -3.26 -7.23 6.44
C ILE A 313 -4.30 -6.70 5.45
N ALA A 314 -3.99 -5.63 4.73
CA ALA A 314 -4.86 -5.04 3.73
C ALA A 314 -5.17 -6.02 2.57
N LEU A 315 -4.15 -6.76 2.12
CA LEU A 315 -4.31 -7.81 1.11
C LEU A 315 -5.17 -8.98 1.62
N ALA A 316 -4.93 -9.46 2.85
CA ALA A 316 -5.76 -10.53 3.42
C ALA A 316 -7.22 -10.10 3.59
N GLY A 317 -7.45 -8.83 3.94
CA GLY A 317 -8.78 -8.23 4.06
C GLY A 317 -9.59 -8.32 2.77
N GLU A 318 -8.96 -8.31 1.61
CA GLU A 318 -9.62 -8.42 0.31
C GLU A 318 -10.43 -9.71 0.17
N ALA A 319 -9.85 -10.86 0.53
CA ALA A 319 -10.51 -12.15 0.43
C ALA A 319 -11.60 -12.38 1.48
N LEU A 320 -11.68 -11.54 2.52
CA LEU A 320 -12.63 -11.69 3.63
C LEU A 320 -13.79 -10.69 3.59
N ARG A 321 -13.82 -9.83 2.59
CA ARG A 321 -14.85 -8.78 2.40
C ARG A 321 -16.15 -9.26 1.73
N ILE A 322 -16.26 -10.54 1.37
CA ILE A 322 -17.46 -11.14 0.75
C ILE A 322 -18.59 -11.29 1.76
#